data_2d12ecfb4869e74f4059dd7b7bed882d
#
_entry.id   2d12ecfb4869e74f4059dd7b7bed882d
#
_cell.length_a   1.000
_cell.length_b   1.000
_cell.length_c   1.000
_cell.angle_alpha   90.00
_cell.angle_beta   90.00
_cell.angle_gamma   90.00
#
_symmetry.space_group_name_H-M   'P 1'
#
loop_
_entity.id
_entity.type
_entity.pdbx_description
1 polymer ?
#
loop_
_entity_poly.entity_id
_entity_poly.type
_entity_poly.pdbx_seq_one_letter_code
_entity_poly.pdbx_strand_id
1 'polypeptide(L)'
;LPKEHLFIRKSLLECNFLQALEGQFDSSHIGFLHSFLAKNQGNPQARRRAALGGKPLSESDAGQTVRDVLPAMDIHDTDFGFMLAAKRAAANGKTYLRVTQWCLPHHTFICNPPGETLLWDAWVPIDDTNTWVYRVSYNPWRPINEREIYEFNNAGMMPMSVQNQPGTYLPVRNRRNDYLINRMLQRDFSYSGIQGNNAQDAAIIENQGPTPIYDRTQETLGVTDVGITRARRRLLAEAAAVAQGAIPPLAVDGSLYNVRPIALYVDEQGLPFHEIPEVKKYIHP
;
A
#
# COMPACT_ATOMS: atom_id res chain seq x y z
N LEU A 1 -5.73 2.43 -20.00
CA LEU A 1 -6.16 1.02 -19.96
C LEU A 1 -7.63 0.91 -20.33
N PRO A 2 -8.08 -0.21 -20.95
CA PRO A 2 -9.50 -0.51 -21.17
C PRO A 2 -10.27 -0.61 -19.84
N LYS A 3 -11.59 -0.33 -19.88
CA LYS A 3 -12.45 -0.30 -18.69
C LYS A 3 -12.46 -1.65 -17.95
N GLU A 4 -12.46 -2.75 -18.65
CA GLU A 4 -12.44 -4.12 -18.13
C GLU A 4 -11.13 -4.49 -17.42
N HIS A 5 -10.10 -3.65 -17.55
CA HIS A 5 -8.82 -3.78 -16.86
C HIS A 5 -8.79 -3.06 -15.51
N LEU A 6 -9.88 -2.41 -15.12
CA LEU A 6 -9.97 -1.54 -13.97
C LEU A 6 -11.09 -1.96 -13.03
N PHE A 7 -10.82 -1.86 -11.73
CA PHE A 7 -11.83 -1.96 -10.68
C PHE A 7 -11.61 -0.84 -9.68
N ILE A 8 -12.57 0.11 -9.63
CA ILE A 8 -12.40 1.37 -8.90
C ILE A 8 -13.33 1.41 -7.70
N ARG A 9 -12.78 1.81 -6.56
CA ARG A 9 -13.52 2.09 -5.32
C ARG A 9 -13.16 3.47 -4.79
N LYS A 10 -14.12 4.06 -4.09
CA LYS A 10 -13.96 5.33 -3.37
C LYS A 10 -14.46 5.16 -1.95
N SER A 11 -13.72 5.71 -0.98
CA SER A 11 -14.13 5.73 0.42
C SER A 11 -13.64 7.01 1.10
N LEU A 12 -14.26 7.34 2.23
CA LEU A 12 -13.84 8.41 3.11
C LEU A 12 -12.88 7.85 4.17
N LEU A 13 -11.82 8.62 4.47
CA LEU A 13 -11.06 8.51 5.71
C LEU A 13 -11.22 9.80 6.50
N GLU A 14 -11.43 9.67 7.81
CA GLU A 14 -11.62 10.81 8.72
C GLU A 14 -10.28 11.17 9.40
N CYS A 15 -9.30 11.52 8.55
CA CYS A 15 -7.97 11.96 8.96
C CYS A 15 -7.32 12.87 7.90
N ASN A 16 -6.21 13.49 8.26
CA ASN A 16 -5.41 14.27 7.31
C ASN A 16 -4.82 13.37 6.22
N PHE A 17 -4.81 13.87 4.98
CA PHE A 17 -4.36 13.09 3.81
C PHE A 17 -2.90 12.63 3.91
N LEU A 18 -2.04 13.43 4.55
CA LEU A 18 -0.64 13.08 4.70
C LEU A 18 -0.45 11.87 5.63
N GLN A 19 -1.23 11.79 6.73
CA GLN A 19 -1.23 10.60 7.59
C GLN A 19 -1.63 9.34 6.83
N ALA A 20 -2.67 9.45 6.01
CA ALA A 20 -3.12 8.35 5.17
C ALA A 20 -2.07 7.93 4.14
N LEU A 21 -1.46 8.91 3.45
CA LEU A 21 -0.41 8.69 2.46
C LEU A 21 0.83 8.03 3.07
N GLU A 22 1.25 8.45 4.26
CA GLU A 22 2.45 7.95 4.94
C GLU A 22 2.41 6.45 5.21
N GLY A 23 1.24 5.87 5.47
CA GLY A 23 1.06 4.43 5.60
C GLY A 23 1.51 3.64 4.36
N GLN A 24 1.55 4.27 3.19
CA GLN A 24 2.01 3.63 1.95
C GLN A 24 3.54 3.54 1.84
N PHE A 25 4.26 4.34 2.63
CA PHE A 25 5.73 4.32 2.67
C PHE A 25 6.28 3.42 3.76
N ASP A 26 5.41 2.95 4.67
CA ASP A 26 5.78 1.97 5.66
C ASP A 26 5.55 0.53 5.15
N SER A 27 6.63 -0.14 4.76
CA SER A 27 6.56 -1.55 4.37
C SER A 27 6.63 -2.51 5.56
N SER A 28 6.91 -2.00 6.76
CA SER A 28 7.07 -2.83 7.97
C SER A 28 5.73 -3.21 8.58
N HIS A 29 4.74 -2.31 8.57
CA HIS A 29 3.42 -2.57 9.16
C HIS A 29 2.74 -3.82 8.58
N ILE A 30 3.03 -4.16 7.31
CA ILE A 30 2.43 -5.32 6.63
C ILE A 30 2.71 -6.61 7.40
N GLY A 31 3.94 -6.76 7.93
CA GLY A 31 4.36 -7.93 8.69
C GLY A 31 3.73 -8.04 10.09
N PHE A 32 3.23 -6.93 10.62
CA PHE A 32 2.56 -6.86 11.93
C PHE A 32 1.05 -6.73 11.79
N LEU A 33 0.59 -5.60 11.28
CA LEU A 33 -0.83 -5.24 11.26
C LEU A 33 -1.68 -6.23 10.46
N HIS A 34 -1.17 -6.69 9.32
CA HIS A 34 -1.85 -7.64 8.44
C HIS A 34 -1.51 -9.09 8.72
N SER A 35 -0.80 -9.37 9.82
CA SER A 35 -0.34 -10.71 10.13
C SER A 35 -1.42 -11.57 10.81
N PHE A 36 -1.20 -12.89 10.73
CA PHE A 36 -1.99 -13.90 11.44
C PHE A 36 -1.12 -14.54 12.51
N LEU A 37 -1.73 -14.90 13.63
CA LEU A 37 -1.05 -15.57 14.72
C LEU A 37 -0.58 -16.97 14.27
N ALA A 38 0.69 -17.29 14.53
CA ALA A 38 1.35 -18.51 14.07
C ALA A 38 0.70 -19.83 14.57
N LYS A 39 -0.17 -19.74 15.58
CA LYS A 39 -0.87 -20.91 16.15
C LYS A 39 -1.88 -21.54 15.21
N ASN A 40 -2.28 -20.86 14.17
CA ASN A 40 -3.34 -21.33 13.28
C ASN A 40 -2.75 -21.96 12.02
N GLN A 41 -2.71 -23.28 12.03
CA GLN A 41 -2.42 -24.09 10.86
C GLN A 41 -3.43 -23.73 9.74
N GLY A 42 -2.91 -23.12 8.69
CA GLY A 42 -3.70 -22.75 7.53
C GLY A 42 -4.15 -21.28 7.53
N ASN A 43 -3.17 -20.40 7.36
CA ASN A 43 -3.42 -19.02 7.01
C ASN A 43 -4.52 -18.93 5.92
N PRO A 44 -5.66 -18.24 6.17
CA PRO A 44 -6.76 -18.11 5.20
C PRO A 44 -6.31 -17.52 3.86
N GLN A 45 -5.32 -16.63 3.87
CA GLN A 45 -4.73 -16.13 2.63
C GLN A 45 -4.04 -17.24 1.84
N ALA A 46 -3.34 -18.15 2.52
CA ALA A 46 -2.71 -19.30 1.86
C ALA A 46 -3.75 -20.25 1.27
N ARG A 47 -4.80 -20.57 2.04
CA ARG A 47 -5.91 -21.40 1.55
C ARG A 47 -6.64 -20.76 0.38
N ARG A 48 -6.90 -19.46 0.48
CA ARG A 48 -7.51 -18.68 -0.57
C ARG A 48 -6.64 -18.67 -1.82
N ARG A 49 -5.35 -18.38 -1.69
CA ARG A 49 -4.41 -18.33 -2.80
C ARG A 49 -4.26 -19.70 -3.47
N ALA A 50 -4.20 -20.78 -2.69
CA ALA A 50 -4.21 -22.15 -3.22
C ALA A 50 -5.53 -22.48 -3.96
N ALA A 51 -6.67 -22.08 -3.41
CA ALA A 51 -7.97 -22.24 -4.05
C ALA A 51 -8.10 -21.44 -5.37
N LEU A 52 -7.31 -20.37 -5.52
CA LEU A 52 -7.23 -19.54 -6.73
C LEU A 52 -6.19 -20.03 -7.74
N GLY A 53 -5.50 -21.16 -7.45
CA GLY A 53 -4.41 -21.64 -8.28
C GLY A 53 -3.12 -20.82 -8.15
N GLY A 54 -3.02 -19.98 -7.09
CA GLY A 54 -1.84 -19.18 -6.81
C GLY A 54 -0.70 -19.97 -6.17
N LYS A 55 0.51 -19.40 -6.20
CA LYS A 55 1.71 -19.99 -5.58
C LYS A 55 1.55 -20.19 -4.07
N PRO A 56 2.27 -21.15 -3.47
CA PRO A 56 2.31 -21.33 -2.01
C PRO A 56 2.64 -20.03 -1.27
N LEU A 57 2.09 -19.85 -0.05
CA LEU A 57 2.35 -18.66 0.76
C LEU A 57 3.86 -18.46 1.05
N SER A 58 4.61 -19.56 1.14
CA SER A 58 6.06 -19.54 1.30
C SER A 58 6.82 -18.83 0.16
N GLU A 59 6.22 -18.78 -1.03
CA GLU A 59 6.77 -18.15 -2.23
C GLU A 59 6.00 -16.87 -2.61
N SER A 60 5.04 -16.47 -1.78
CA SER A 60 4.19 -15.32 -2.03
C SER A 60 4.76 -14.06 -1.37
N ASP A 61 4.31 -12.91 -1.87
CA ASP A 61 4.56 -11.60 -1.28
C ASP A 61 4.27 -11.55 0.22
N ALA A 62 3.08 -12.01 0.63
CA ALA A 62 2.66 -12.05 2.02
C ALA A 62 3.57 -12.95 2.90
N GLY A 63 4.11 -14.04 2.35
CA GLY A 63 5.02 -14.93 3.06
C GLY A 63 6.35 -14.25 3.39
N GLN A 64 6.90 -13.46 2.48
CA GLN A 64 8.16 -12.76 2.69
C GLN A 64 8.03 -11.59 3.67
N THR A 65 6.94 -10.84 3.61
CA THR A 65 6.69 -9.71 4.53
C THR A 65 6.50 -10.15 5.97
N VAL A 66 6.03 -11.38 6.21
CA VAL A 66 5.90 -11.95 7.57
C VAL A 66 7.23 -12.51 8.08
N ARG A 67 8.09 -13.03 7.20
CA ARG A 67 9.39 -13.60 7.60
C ARG A 67 10.40 -12.54 7.99
N ASP A 68 10.47 -11.46 7.21
CA ASP A 68 11.34 -10.33 7.45
C ASP A 68 10.48 -9.06 7.57
N VAL A 69 10.17 -8.69 8.80
CA VAL A 69 9.29 -7.57 9.13
C VAL A 69 10.01 -6.23 9.14
N LEU A 70 11.35 -6.23 9.09
CA LEU A 70 12.19 -5.02 9.11
C LEU A 70 13.02 -4.92 7.83
N PRO A 71 12.40 -4.58 6.68
CA PRO A 71 13.13 -4.47 5.43
C PRO A 71 14.18 -3.37 5.45
N ALA A 72 15.27 -3.59 4.75
CA ALA A 72 16.17 -2.48 4.39
C ALA A 72 15.46 -1.61 3.35
N MET A 73 15.39 -0.30 3.61
CA MET A 73 14.71 0.65 2.75
C MET A 73 15.72 1.40 1.89
N ASP A 74 15.37 1.58 0.61
CA ASP A 74 16.17 2.34 -0.36
C ASP A 74 15.26 3.24 -1.20
N ILE A 75 15.73 4.46 -1.52
CA ILE A 75 14.93 5.47 -2.22
C ILE A 75 15.69 5.98 -3.44
N HIS A 76 14.98 6.09 -4.55
CA HIS A 76 15.45 6.77 -5.74
C HIS A 76 14.51 7.92 -6.10
N ASP A 77 15.02 9.16 -6.07
CA ASP A 77 14.25 10.35 -6.44
C ASP A 77 14.02 10.39 -7.95
N THR A 78 12.86 10.89 -8.34
CA THR A 78 12.44 11.04 -9.74
C THR A 78 11.75 12.38 -9.96
N ASP A 79 11.51 12.75 -11.21
CA ASP A 79 10.75 13.96 -11.55
C ASP A 79 9.27 13.86 -11.12
N PHE A 80 8.75 12.65 -11.01
CA PHE A 80 7.37 12.44 -10.54
C PHE A 80 7.22 12.36 -9.01
N GLY A 81 8.30 12.13 -8.26
CA GLY A 81 8.30 11.91 -6.82
C GLY A 81 9.46 11.04 -6.39
N PHE A 82 9.21 9.77 -6.04
CA PHE A 82 10.27 8.80 -5.79
C PHE A 82 9.81 7.35 -5.98
N MET A 83 10.79 6.47 -6.17
CA MET A 83 10.65 5.02 -6.01
C MET A 83 11.15 4.60 -4.64
N LEU A 84 10.38 3.78 -3.93
CA LEU A 84 10.74 3.25 -2.62
C LEU A 84 10.86 1.72 -2.70
N ALA A 85 12.06 1.22 -2.47
CA ALA A 85 12.36 -0.19 -2.44
C ALA A 85 12.45 -0.71 -1.00
N ALA A 86 11.65 -1.73 -0.67
CA ALA A 86 11.77 -2.50 0.55
C ALA A 86 12.44 -3.84 0.22
N LYS A 87 13.65 -4.04 0.73
CA LYS A 87 14.52 -5.20 0.48
C LYS A 87 14.43 -6.15 1.66
N ARG A 88 14.12 -7.41 1.40
CA ARG A 88 14.04 -8.47 2.41
C ARG A 88 14.90 -9.66 2.01
N ALA A 89 15.60 -10.25 2.98
CA ALA A 89 16.31 -11.50 2.75
C ALA A 89 15.32 -12.62 2.37
N ALA A 90 15.58 -13.30 1.29
CA ALA A 90 14.78 -14.42 0.80
C ALA A 90 15.56 -15.74 0.85
N ALA A 91 14.89 -16.86 0.58
CA ALA A 91 15.55 -18.15 0.47
C ALA A 91 16.57 -18.16 -0.67
N ASN A 92 17.57 -19.05 -0.56
CA ASN A 92 18.59 -19.28 -1.60
C ASN A 92 19.48 -18.05 -1.90
N GLY A 93 19.69 -17.17 -0.92
CA GLY A 93 20.54 -15.99 -1.08
C GLY A 93 19.98 -14.88 -1.97
N LYS A 94 18.68 -14.98 -2.32
CA LYS A 94 18.01 -13.94 -3.11
C LYS A 94 17.49 -12.81 -2.21
N THR A 95 17.28 -11.66 -2.80
CA THR A 95 16.58 -10.54 -2.17
C THR A 95 15.16 -10.48 -2.72
N TYR A 96 14.16 -10.48 -1.82
CA TYR A 96 12.80 -10.13 -2.16
C TYR A 96 12.65 -8.62 -2.15
N LEU A 97 12.38 -8.05 -3.32
CA LEU A 97 12.32 -6.63 -3.56
C LEU A 97 10.87 -6.21 -3.82
N ARG A 98 10.41 -5.20 -3.08
CA ARG A 98 9.14 -4.51 -3.31
C ARG A 98 9.41 -3.06 -3.67
N VAL A 99 9.01 -2.63 -4.86
CA VAL A 99 9.15 -1.25 -5.30
C VAL A 99 7.78 -0.59 -5.38
N THR A 100 7.54 0.36 -4.48
CA THR A 100 6.38 1.25 -4.48
C THR A 100 6.74 2.53 -5.21
N GLN A 101 5.85 3.06 -6.04
CA GLN A 101 6.00 4.34 -6.69
C GLN A 101 5.16 5.39 -5.97
N TRP A 102 5.71 6.58 -5.79
CA TRP A 102 4.95 7.74 -5.34
C TRP A 102 5.03 8.85 -6.38
N CYS A 103 3.86 9.22 -6.90
CA CYS A 103 3.72 10.37 -7.78
C CYS A 103 3.06 11.52 -7.02
N LEU A 104 3.74 12.64 -6.99
CA LEU A 104 3.30 13.86 -6.31
C LEU A 104 1.90 14.30 -6.76
N PRO A 105 1.10 14.91 -5.87
CA PRO A 105 1.35 15.00 -4.43
C PRO A 105 0.83 13.79 -3.64
N HIS A 106 -0.14 13.02 -4.17
CA HIS A 106 -0.96 12.10 -3.36
C HIS A 106 -1.28 10.76 -4.06
N HIS A 107 -0.48 10.35 -5.07
CA HIS A 107 -0.68 9.07 -5.76
C HIS A 107 0.37 8.05 -5.36
N THR A 108 -0.07 6.85 -5.00
CA THR A 108 0.83 5.73 -4.69
C THR A 108 0.48 4.50 -5.50
N PHE A 109 1.50 3.80 -5.97
CA PHE A 109 1.36 2.56 -6.72
C PHE A 109 1.98 1.43 -5.90
N ILE A 110 1.16 0.48 -5.48
CA ILE A 110 1.53 -0.60 -4.58
C ILE A 110 1.80 -1.86 -5.38
N CYS A 111 2.92 -2.50 -5.08
CA CYS A 111 3.44 -3.62 -5.84
C CYS A 111 2.74 -4.95 -5.54
N ASN A 112 2.60 -5.73 -6.61
CA ASN A 112 2.33 -7.15 -6.60
C ASN A 112 3.32 -7.85 -7.55
N PRO A 113 3.45 -9.18 -7.49
CA PRO A 113 4.26 -9.93 -8.46
C PRO A 113 3.85 -9.68 -9.92
N PRO A 114 4.78 -9.84 -10.87
CA PRO A 114 4.49 -9.68 -12.29
C PRO A 114 3.31 -10.51 -12.77
N GLY A 115 2.39 -9.90 -13.54
CA GLY A 115 1.18 -10.53 -14.07
C GLY A 115 -0.03 -10.50 -13.13
N GLU A 116 0.18 -10.21 -11.84
CA GLU A 116 -0.92 -10.00 -10.89
C GLU A 116 -1.52 -8.58 -11.04
N THR A 117 -2.73 -8.41 -10.55
CA THR A 117 -3.41 -7.11 -10.53
C THR A 117 -2.67 -6.16 -9.59
N LEU A 118 -2.35 -4.98 -10.09
CA LEU A 118 -1.64 -3.92 -9.40
C LEU A 118 -2.62 -2.99 -8.70
N LEU A 119 -2.13 -2.20 -7.75
CA LEU A 119 -2.93 -1.25 -6.98
C LEU A 119 -2.38 0.17 -7.18
N TRP A 120 -3.31 1.11 -7.39
CA TRP A 120 -3.06 2.54 -7.39
C TRP A 120 -4.05 3.20 -6.45
N ASP A 121 -3.53 3.94 -5.49
CA ASP A 121 -4.33 4.71 -4.55
C ASP A 121 -4.07 6.21 -4.74
N ALA A 122 -5.16 7.01 -4.74
CA ALA A 122 -5.08 8.46 -4.67
C ALA A 122 -5.69 8.95 -3.35
N TRP A 123 -4.90 9.69 -2.58
CA TRP A 123 -5.21 10.21 -1.25
C TRP A 123 -5.55 11.69 -1.34
N VAL A 124 -6.76 12.00 -1.80
CA VAL A 124 -7.18 13.35 -2.18
C VAL A 124 -7.73 14.11 -0.96
N PRO A 125 -7.08 15.17 -0.48
CA PRO A 125 -7.61 15.93 0.65
C PRO A 125 -8.96 16.56 0.31
N ILE A 126 -9.91 16.47 1.24
CA ILE A 126 -11.17 17.23 1.21
C ILE A 126 -10.95 18.53 2.00
N ASP A 127 -10.38 18.36 3.17
CA ASP A 127 -9.98 19.40 4.11
C ASP A 127 -8.83 18.85 4.99
N ASP A 128 -8.48 19.55 6.06
CA ASP A 128 -7.39 19.17 6.96
C ASP A 128 -7.66 17.86 7.73
N THR A 129 -8.90 17.43 7.82
CA THR A 129 -9.34 16.32 8.67
C THR A 129 -10.04 15.19 7.93
N ASN A 130 -10.25 15.35 6.64
CA ASN A 130 -10.96 14.38 5.80
C ASN A 130 -10.25 14.15 4.47
N THR A 131 -10.21 12.90 4.05
CA THR A 131 -9.50 12.46 2.84
C THR A 131 -10.39 11.54 2.01
N TRP A 132 -10.56 11.84 0.71
CA TRP A 132 -11.06 10.85 -0.24
C TRP A 132 -9.94 9.87 -0.60
N VAL A 133 -10.25 8.59 -0.51
CA VAL A 133 -9.38 7.54 -1.03
C VAL A 133 -10.01 6.93 -2.27
N TYR A 134 -9.35 7.10 -3.40
CA TYR A 134 -9.67 6.37 -4.62
C TYR A 134 -8.71 5.19 -4.71
N ARG A 135 -9.25 3.98 -4.74
CA ARG A 135 -8.50 2.73 -4.88
C ARG A 135 -8.80 2.11 -6.21
N VAL A 136 -7.78 2.00 -7.03
CA VAL A 136 -7.85 1.43 -8.36
C VAL A 136 -7.04 0.14 -8.40
N SER A 137 -7.75 -0.99 -8.50
CA SER A 137 -7.13 -2.25 -8.89
C SER A 137 -7.05 -2.26 -10.41
N TYR A 138 -5.88 -2.50 -10.98
CA TYR A 138 -5.70 -2.51 -12.42
C TYR A 138 -4.76 -3.61 -12.88
N ASN A 139 -5.02 -4.14 -14.07
CA ASN A 139 -4.11 -5.13 -14.66
C ASN A 139 -3.73 -4.66 -16.07
N PRO A 140 -2.45 -4.33 -16.31
CA PRO A 140 -1.99 -3.85 -17.61
C PRO A 140 -2.04 -4.90 -18.72
N TRP A 141 -2.07 -6.17 -18.36
CA TRP A 141 -1.85 -7.27 -19.29
C TRP A 141 -3.12 -8.01 -19.67
N ARG A 142 -4.16 -7.96 -18.86
CA ARG A 142 -5.42 -8.67 -19.07
C ARG A 142 -6.60 -8.01 -18.35
N PRO A 143 -7.84 -8.29 -18.78
CA PRO A 143 -9.02 -7.89 -18.01
C PRO A 143 -9.00 -8.45 -16.58
N ILE A 144 -9.58 -7.70 -15.64
CA ILE A 144 -9.88 -8.20 -14.29
C ILE A 144 -11.11 -9.10 -14.39
N ASN A 145 -11.00 -10.33 -13.92
CA ASN A 145 -12.11 -11.28 -14.02
C ASN A 145 -13.11 -11.14 -12.86
N GLU A 146 -14.31 -11.66 -13.04
CA GLU A 146 -15.40 -11.59 -12.05
C GLU A 146 -15.01 -12.20 -10.69
N ARG A 147 -14.17 -13.22 -10.70
CA ARG A 147 -13.68 -13.85 -9.48
C ARG A 147 -12.77 -12.92 -8.69
N GLU A 148 -11.85 -12.19 -9.34
CA GLU A 148 -11.02 -11.17 -8.69
C GLU A 148 -11.90 -10.05 -8.10
N ILE A 149 -12.91 -9.58 -8.86
CA ILE A 149 -13.87 -8.57 -8.39
C ILE A 149 -14.65 -9.07 -7.18
N TYR A 150 -15.14 -10.30 -7.23
CA TYR A 150 -15.83 -10.92 -6.10
C TYR A 150 -14.93 -10.96 -4.87
N GLU A 151 -13.66 -11.30 -5.04
CA GLU A 151 -12.72 -11.43 -3.94
C GLU A 151 -12.28 -10.08 -3.37
N PHE A 152 -12.10 -9.06 -4.21
CA PHE A 152 -11.89 -7.69 -3.73
C PHE A 152 -13.03 -7.22 -2.83
N ASN A 153 -14.26 -7.65 -3.11
CA ASN A 153 -15.44 -7.26 -2.34
C ASN A 153 -15.73 -8.14 -1.12
N ASN A 154 -15.46 -9.45 -1.21
CA ASN A 154 -16.04 -10.41 -0.30
C ASN A 154 -15.03 -11.38 0.32
N ALA A 155 -13.76 -11.24 0.06
CA ALA A 155 -12.76 -12.26 0.41
C ALA A 155 -12.53 -12.41 1.91
N GLY A 156 -13.46 -13.06 2.56
CA GLY A 156 -13.32 -13.61 3.91
C GLY A 156 -12.81 -12.60 4.95
N MET A 157 -11.70 -12.96 5.62
CA MET A 157 -11.10 -12.13 6.65
C MET A 157 -10.33 -10.90 6.11
N MET A 158 -10.00 -10.88 4.82
CA MET A 158 -9.10 -9.88 4.24
C MET A 158 -9.62 -9.33 2.90
N PRO A 159 -10.84 -8.74 2.85
CA PRO A 159 -11.25 -8.06 1.64
C PRO A 159 -10.30 -6.89 1.35
N MET A 160 -9.87 -6.80 0.10
CA MET A 160 -8.99 -5.69 -0.35
C MET A 160 -9.76 -4.40 -0.56
N SER A 161 -11.08 -4.46 -0.71
CA SER A 161 -11.89 -3.28 -0.85
C SER A 161 -12.62 -2.93 0.45
N VAL A 162 -12.76 -1.64 0.70
CA VAL A 162 -13.57 -1.12 1.79
C VAL A 162 -15.04 -1.28 1.42
N GLN A 163 -15.81 -1.86 2.32
CA GLN A 163 -17.27 -1.86 2.22
C GLN A 163 -17.80 -0.55 2.79
N ASN A 164 -18.51 0.21 1.99
CA ASN A 164 -19.17 1.44 2.44
C ASN A 164 -20.60 1.16 2.92
N GLN A 165 -21.10 2.01 3.80
CA GLN A 165 -22.50 2.02 4.18
C GLN A 165 -23.36 2.37 2.94
N PRO A 166 -24.52 1.75 2.77
CA PRO A 166 -25.38 1.99 1.62
C PRO A 166 -25.68 3.47 1.39
N GLY A 167 -25.52 3.92 0.14
CA GLY A 167 -25.78 5.31 -0.24
C GLY A 167 -24.72 6.33 0.22
N THR A 168 -23.60 5.88 0.79
CA THR A 168 -22.54 6.76 1.28
C THR A 168 -21.15 6.28 0.83
N TYR A 169 -20.13 7.08 1.12
CA TYR A 169 -18.71 6.67 1.01
C TYR A 169 -18.08 6.40 2.39
N LEU A 170 -18.86 6.46 3.47
CA LEU A 170 -18.38 6.14 4.81
C LEU A 170 -18.19 4.62 4.94
N PRO A 171 -17.03 4.15 5.35
CA PRO A 171 -16.81 2.72 5.57
C PRO A 171 -17.77 2.13 6.60
N VAL A 172 -18.20 0.89 6.38
CA VAL A 172 -18.99 0.12 7.39
C VAL A 172 -18.18 -0.02 8.68
N ARG A 173 -16.87 -0.27 8.56
CA ARG A 173 -15.91 -0.29 9.67
C ARG A 173 -15.27 1.08 9.81
N ASN A 174 -15.57 1.78 10.88
CA ASN A 174 -15.10 3.15 11.11
C ASN A 174 -14.92 3.42 12.61
N ARG A 175 -14.43 4.58 12.97
CA ARG A 175 -14.16 5.00 14.35
C ARG A 175 -15.39 4.92 15.25
N ARG A 176 -16.62 5.17 14.73
CA ARG A 176 -17.87 5.20 15.53
C ARG A 176 -18.28 3.83 16.04
N ASN A 177 -17.76 2.76 15.47
CA ASN A 177 -18.05 1.37 15.86
C ASN A 177 -16.78 0.55 16.16
N ASP A 178 -15.70 1.23 16.55
CA ASP A 178 -14.41 0.61 16.85
C ASP A 178 -13.94 -0.34 15.72
N TYR A 179 -14.22 0.02 14.47
CA TYR A 179 -13.91 -0.77 13.27
C TYR A 179 -14.44 -2.21 13.31
N LEU A 180 -15.45 -2.46 14.11
CA LEU A 180 -16.03 -3.78 14.36
C LEU A 180 -14.95 -4.80 14.79
N ILE A 181 -14.03 -4.38 15.64
CA ILE A 181 -12.95 -5.25 16.14
C ILE A 181 -13.54 -6.46 16.87
N ASN A 182 -13.08 -7.65 16.50
CA ASN A 182 -13.42 -8.89 17.18
C ASN A 182 -12.26 -9.34 18.06
N ARG A 183 -12.42 -9.21 19.37
CA ARG A 183 -11.39 -9.55 20.37
C ARG A 183 -11.06 -11.04 20.43
N MET A 184 -11.99 -11.91 20.06
CA MET A 184 -11.71 -13.35 19.95
C MET A 184 -10.82 -13.63 18.74
N LEU A 185 -11.13 -13.02 17.59
CA LEU A 185 -10.24 -13.12 16.43
C LEU A 185 -8.86 -12.53 16.71
N GLN A 186 -8.78 -11.42 17.45
CA GLN A 186 -7.51 -10.81 17.85
C GLN A 186 -6.69 -11.74 18.74
N ARG A 187 -7.31 -12.41 19.69
CA ARG A 187 -6.65 -13.34 20.60
C ARG A 187 -6.17 -14.61 19.90
N ASP A 188 -6.96 -15.14 18.98
CA ASP A 188 -6.79 -16.52 18.51
C ASP A 188 -6.33 -16.61 17.05
N PHE A 189 -6.39 -15.55 16.26
CA PHE A 189 -6.27 -15.69 14.82
C PHE A 189 -5.51 -14.58 14.10
N SER A 190 -5.83 -13.31 14.28
CA SER A 190 -5.20 -12.19 13.58
C SER A 190 -4.66 -11.15 14.55
N TYR A 191 -3.61 -10.44 14.17
CA TYR A 191 -3.01 -9.42 15.01
C TYR A 191 -4.00 -8.32 15.42
N SER A 192 -4.79 -7.82 14.47
CA SER A 192 -5.69 -6.68 14.71
C SER A 192 -7.09 -7.09 15.19
N GLY A 193 -7.59 -8.28 14.84
CA GLY A 193 -8.99 -8.65 15.04
C GLY A 193 -9.98 -7.93 14.13
N ILE A 194 -9.49 -7.09 13.21
CA ILE A 194 -10.30 -6.32 12.25
C ILE A 194 -10.26 -7.02 10.89
N GLN A 195 -11.43 -7.17 10.28
CA GLN A 195 -11.52 -7.72 8.93
C GLN A 195 -11.20 -6.68 7.86
N GLY A 196 -10.31 -7.06 6.93
CA GLY A 196 -9.95 -6.26 5.77
C GLY A 196 -8.72 -5.39 6.02
N ASN A 197 -7.72 -5.50 5.14
CA ASN A 197 -6.46 -4.76 5.24
C ASN A 197 -6.70 -3.26 5.37
N ASN A 198 -7.49 -2.71 4.45
CA ASN A 198 -7.77 -1.28 4.44
C ASN A 198 -8.52 -0.77 5.67
N ALA A 199 -9.34 -1.62 6.31
CA ALA A 199 -10.00 -1.27 7.57
C ALA A 199 -9.01 -1.33 8.75
N GLN A 200 -8.03 -2.22 8.70
CA GLN A 200 -6.93 -2.27 9.67
C GLN A 200 -6.06 -1.02 9.56
N ASP A 201 -5.72 -0.61 8.34
CA ASP A 201 -4.96 0.61 8.08
C ASP A 201 -5.72 1.84 8.57
N ALA A 202 -7.01 1.97 8.21
CA ALA A 202 -7.85 3.07 8.65
C ALA A 202 -7.93 3.14 10.18
N ALA A 203 -8.05 2.00 10.86
CA ALA A 203 -8.10 1.95 12.32
C ALA A 203 -6.85 2.52 12.98
N ILE A 204 -5.67 2.30 12.41
CA ILE A 204 -4.42 2.86 12.93
C ILE A 204 -4.29 4.32 12.53
N ILE A 205 -4.47 4.65 11.27
CA ILE A 205 -4.25 5.99 10.71
C ILE A 205 -5.20 7.02 11.35
N GLU A 206 -6.49 6.70 11.45
CA GLU A 206 -7.49 7.61 12.02
C GLU A 206 -7.35 7.78 13.55
N ASN A 207 -6.62 6.90 14.24
CA ASN A 207 -6.45 6.93 15.71
C ASN A 207 -5.00 7.17 16.15
N GLN A 208 -4.15 7.77 15.34
CA GLN A 208 -2.80 8.17 15.72
C GLN A 208 -2.78 9.22 16.84
N GLY A 209 -3.87 9.95 17.02
CA GLY A 209 -4.02 10.95 18.08
C GLY A 209 -5.48 11.18 18.45
N PRO A 210 -5.76 12.04 19.43
CA PRO A 210 -7.11 12.35 19.89
C PRO A 210 -7.92 13.16 18.86
N THR A 211 -7.26 13.75 17.90
CA THR A 211 -7.84 14.53 16.81
C THR A 211 -7.52 13.90 15.45
N PRO A 212 -8.28 14.22 14.39
CA PRO A 212 -8.00 13.73 13.04
C PRO A 212 -6.66 14.20 12.46
N ILE A 213 -6.02 15.21 13.06
CA ILE A 213 -4.68 15.67 12.73
C ILE A 213 -3.73 15.19 13.84
N TYR A 214 -2.76 14.37 13.47
CA TYR A 214 -1.78 13.84 14.41
C TYR A 214 -0.78 14.91 14.86
N ASP A 215 -0.53 14.98 16.17
CA ASP A 215 0.52 15.84 16.73
C ASP A 215 1.91 15.25 16.46
N ARG A 216 2.61 15.81 15.48
CA ARG A 216 3.94 15.35 15.04
C ARG A 216 5.03 15.53 16.09
N THR A 217 4.80 16.32 17.16
CA THR A 217 5.77 16.47 18.26
C THR A 217 5.88 15.21 19.12
N GLN A 218 4.89 14.34 19.05
CA GLN A 218 4.86 13.05 19.76
C GLN A 218 5.46 11.89 18.97
N GLU A 219 5.93 12.15 17.76
CA GLU A 219 6.39 11.13 16.83
C GLU A 219 7.87 10.80 17.03
N THR A 220 8.20 9.52 16.92
CA THR A 220 9.58 9.05 16.84
C THR A 220 9.73 8.21 15.58
N LEU A 221 10.41 8.75 14.56
CA LEU A 221 10.67 8.06 13.31
C LEU A 221 11.89 7.14 13.44
N GLY A 222 11.75 5.92 12.91
CA GLY A 222 12.80 4.90 12.86
C GLY A 222 13.47 4.79 11.50
N VAL A 223 14.35 3.81 11.37
CA VAL A 223 15.10 3.56 10.12
C VAL A 223 14.22 3.07 8.97
N THR A 224 13.05 2.52 9.27
CA THR A 224 12.08 2.08 8.26
C THR A 224 11.23 3.22 7.72
N ASP A 225 11.25 4.40 8.39
CA ASP A 225 10.43 5.57 8.06
C ASP A 225 11.13 6.56 7.11
N VAL A 226 12.21 6.12 6.46
CA VAL A 226 12.96 6.98 5.53
C VAL A 226 12.09 7.48 4.37
N GLY A 227 11.12 6.67 3.92
CA GLY A 227 10.14 7.05 2.90
C GLY A 227 9.25 8.20 3.37
N ILE A 228 8.76 8.13 4.61
CA ILE A 228 7.95 9.17 5.24
C ILE A 228 8.74 10.47 5.34
N THR A 229 9.96 10.41 5.88
CA THR A 229 10.84 11.57 5.99
C THR A 229 11.14 12.21 4.64
N ARG A 230 11.40 11.37 3.62
CA ARG A 230 11.67 11.86 2.26
C ARG A 230 10.45 12.53 1.64
N ALA A 231 9.27 11.92 1.77
CA ALA A 231 8.01 12.47 1.26
C ALA A 231 7.70 13.83 1.87
N ARG A 232 7.80 13.98 3.19
CA ARG A 232 7.57 15.25 3.89
C ARG A 232 8.50 16.36 3.38
N ARG A 233 9.80 16.08 3.28
CA ARG A 233 10.78 17.05 2.77
C ARG A 233 10.47 17.45 1.33
N ARG A 234 10.13 16.49 0.48
CA ARG A 234 9.80 16.75 -0.91
C ARG A 234 8.52 17.58 -1.04
N LEU A 235 7.45 17.25 -0.31
CA LEU A 235 6.20 18.02 -0.32
C LEU A 235 6.40 19.45 0.14
N LEU A 236 7.18 19.68 1.20
CA LEU A 236 7.49 21.03 1.68
C LEU A 236 8.30 21.84 0.65
N ALA A 237 9.28 21.20 0.00
CA ALA A 237 10.07 21.85 -1.04
C ALA A 237 9.21 22.21 -2.27
N GLU A 238 8.35 21.30 -2.72
CA GLU A 238 7.44 21.55 -3.85
C GLU A 238 6.41 22.63 -3.51
N ALA A 239 5.83 22.61 -2.30
CA ALA A 239 4.90 23.64 -1.88
C ALA A 239 5.57 25.03 -1.85
N ALA A 240 6.81 25.13 -1.35
CA ALA A 240 7.57 26.37 -1.35
C ALA A 240 7.89 26.85 -2.78
N ALA A 241 8.25 25.93 -3.68
CA ALA A 241 8.50 26.23 -5.09
C ALA A 241 7.24 26.74 -5.81
N VAL A 242 6.10 26.06 -5.60
CA VAL A 242 4.79 26.48 -6.16
C VAL A 242 4.39 27.85 -5.64
N ALA A 243 4.61 28.14 -4.37
CA ALA A 243 4.33 29.48 -3.81
C ALA A 243 5.19 30.60 -4.45
N GLN A 244 6.30 30.23 -5.08
CA GLN A 244 7.18 31.12 -5.85
C GLN A 244 6.87 31.10 -7.36
N GLY A 245 5.81 30.43 -7.78
CA GLY A 245 5.35 30.37 -9.18
C GLY A 245 5.93 29.18 -9.98
N ALA A 246 6.62 28.24 -9.38
CA ALA A 246 7.05 27.03 -10.08
C ALA A 246 5.84 26.14 -10.44
N ILE A 247 5.94 25.47 -11.57
CA ILE A 247 4.93 24.48 -12.00
C ILE A 247 5.54 23.10 -11.84
N PRO A 248 4.96 22.21 -11.02
CA PRO A 248 5.47 20.84 -10.86
C PRO A 248 5.46 20.08 -12.20
N PRO A 249 6.49 19.27 -12.51
CA PRO A 249 6.58 18.51 -13.76
C PRO A 249 5.33 17.67 -14.05
N LEU A 250 4.77 17.00 -13.04
CA LEU A 250 3.54 16.19 -13.17
C LEU A 250 2.28 16.98 -13.57
N ALA A 251 2.27 18.31 -13.37
CA ALA A 251 1.14 19.14 -13.77
C ALA A 251 1.12 19.43 -15.28
N VAL A 252 2.25 19.26 -15.95
CA VAL A 252 2.42 19.59 -17.38
C VAL A 252 2.79 18.39 -18.24
N ASP A 253 3.33 17.33 -17.65
CA ASP A 253 3.71 16.11 -18.36
C ASP A 253 3.02 14.87 -17.74
N GLY A 254 1.90 14.48 -18.37
CA GLY A 254 1.16 13.29 -17.97
C GLY A 254 1.89 11.97 -18.19
N SER A 255 2.96 11.94 -19.00
CA SER A 255 3.76 10.74 -19.24
C SER A 255 4.51 10.28 -17.99
N LEU A 256 4.79 11.18 -17.05
CA LEU A 256 5.41 10.89 -15.77
C LEU A 256 4.57 9.97 -14.86
N TYR A 257 3.26 9.83 -15.14
CA TYR A 257 2.41 8.84 -14.47
C TYR A 257 2.52 7.44 -15.08
N ASN A 258 3.24 7.27 -16.20
CA ASN A 258 3.43 5.95 -16.78
C ASN A 258 4.50 5.14 -16.04
N VAL A 259 4.19 4.81 -14.81
CA VAL A 259 5.05 4.04 -13.90
C VAL A 259 4.30 2.82 -13.39
N ARG A 260 5.05 1.78 -13.01
CA ARG A 260 4.50 0.56 -12.43
C ARG A 260 5.25 0.17 -11.17
N PRO A 261 4.53 -0.26 -10.14
CA PRO A 261 5.12 -0.90 -8.98
C PRO A 261 5.48 -2.34 -9.31
N ILE A 262 6.41 -2.94 -8.59
CA ILE A 262 6.82 -4.32 -8.82
C ILE A 262 7.24 -5.00 -7.51
N ALA A 263 6.94 -6.30 -7.39
CA ALA A 263 7.47 -7.18 -6.36
C ALA A 263 8.08 -8.42 -7.01
N LEU A 264 9.36 -8.67 -6.80
CA LEU A 264 10.08 -9.81 -7.39
C LEU A 264 11.27 -10.26 -6.55
N TYR A 265 11.76 -11.46 -6.87
CA TYR A 265 13.01 -11.96 -6.32
C TYR A 265 14.15 -11.63 -7.27
N VAL A 266 15.20 -11.01 -6.74
CA VAL A 266 16.41 -10.67 -7.50
C VAL A 266 17.64 -11.31 -6.85
N ASP A 267 18.63 -11.58 -7.67
CA ASP A 267 19.96 -11.89 -7.18
C ASP A 267 20.65 -10.57 -6.75
N GLU A 268 21.40 -10.59 -5.66
CA GLU A 268 22.13 -9.41 -5.22
C GLU A 268 23.28 -9.12 -6.18
N GLN A 269 23.13 -8.09 -6.98
CA GLN A 269 24.08 -7.75 -8.05
C GLN A 269 24.98 -6.56 -7.69
N GLY A 270 24.87 -6.01 -6.47
CA GLY A 270 25.60 -4.80 -6.07
C GLY A 270 25.16 -3.53 -6.81
N LEU A 271 24.10 -3.60 -7.62
CA LEU A 271 23.54 -2.47 -8.35
C LEU A 271 22.50 -1.73 -7.50
N PRO A 272 22.33 -0.42 -7.71
CA PRO A 272 21.13 0.28 -7.22
C PRO A 272 19.87 -0.42 -7.71
N PHE A 273 18.83 -0.53 -6.87
CA PHE A 273 17.66 -1.33 -7.20
C PHE A 273 16.98 -0.93 -8.52
N HIS A 274 16.96 0.36 -8.83
CA HIS A 274 16.37 0.91 -10.06
C HIS A 274 17.19 0.63 -11.33
N GLU A 275 18.45 0.19 -11.18
CA GLU A 275 19.32 -0.22 -12.28
C GLU A 275 19.30 -1.73 -12.54
N ILE A 276 18.69 -2.52 -11.64
CA ILE A 276 18.54 -3.97 -11.84
C ILE A 276 17.70 -4.21 -13.11
N PRO A 277 18.19 -4.99 -14.10
CA PRO A 277 17.51 -5.14 -15.39
C PRO A 277 16.05 -5.61 -15.29
N GLU A 278 15.76 -6.54 -14.38
CA GLU A 278 14.43 -7.08 -14.14
C GLU A 278 13.50 -6.00 -13.57
N VAL A 279 14.00 -5.13 -12.71
CA VAL A 279 13.24 -4.00 -12.15
C VAL A 279 12.99 -2.97 -13.23
N LYS A 280 14.06 -2.56 -13.95
CA LYS A 280 14.00 -1.54 -14.99
C LYS A 280 12.96 -1.85 -16.08
N LYS A 281 12.87 -3.12 -16.47
CA LYS A 281 11.90 -3.62 -17.45
C LYS A 281 10.43 -3.34 -17.06
N TYR A 282 10.13 -3.30 -15.75
CA TYR A 282 8.75 -3.18 -15.27
C TYR A 282 8.37 -1.78 -14.81
N ILE A 283 9.29 -1.02 -14.23
CA ILE A 283 9.00 0.30 -13.67
C ILE A 283 8.81 1.39 -14.73
N HIS A 284 9.40 1.20 -15.92
CA HIS A 284 9.22 2.06 -17.08
C HIS A 284 8.74 1.22 -18.26
N PRO A 285 7.42 1.03 -18.41
CA PRO A 285 6.85 0.21 -19.46
C PRO A 285 6.93 0.85 -20.85
#